data_1219451c81828cc193a640fe987b99ad
#
_entry.id   1219451c81828cc193a640fe987b99ad
#
_cell.length_a   1.000
_cell.length_b   1.000
_cell.length_c   1.000
_cell.angle_alpha   90.00
_cell.angle_beta   90.00
_cell.angle_gamma   90.00
#
_symmetry.space_group_name_H-M   'P 1'
#
loop_
_entity.id
_entity.type
_entity.pdbx_description
1 polymer ?
#
loop_
_entity_poly.entity_id
_entity_poly.type
_entity_poly.pdbx_seq_one_letter_code
_entity_poly.pdbx_strand_id
1 'polypeptide(L)'
;MWYWILLFATMAVTIYWYSRKQPFPEISGRFALILLFISIILWLATNAPRGGGNDLFPAYLASIVGGSAVIYGVIKMSVTNDDVVVAPFGGILFCIGSITLLSERWSGADQVEQIGSFILASTLVILEIYLIFRGLIIGVQGISWSKSGLRQISRGLIHGDNGAISHFEKSWDMEHQWINAMSHAALALIYEKENNETSRMEHVVQLEKIGGWGAVDEAWTETIRKHLDLS
;
A
#
# COMPACT_ATOMS: atom_id res chain seq x y z
N MET A 1 18.29 -10.80 -19.87
CA MET A 1 16.82 -10.62 -20.08
C MET A 1 15.95 -11.49 -19.18
N TRP A 2 16.15 -12.82 -19.08
CA TRP A 2 15.26 -13.72 -18.32
C TRP A 2 15.11 -13.37 -16.84
N TYR A 3 16.17 -12.96 -16.15
CA TYR A 3 16.09 -12.56 -14.73
C TYR A 3 15.21 -11.31 -14.52
N TRP A 4 15.19 -10.39 -15.48
CA TRP A 4 14.31 -9.22 -15.43
C TRP A 4 12.83 -9.60 -15.60
N ILE A 5 12.55 -10.50 -16.55
CA ILE A 5 11.18 -11.02 -16.75
C ILE A 5 10.69 -11.68 -15.47
N LEU A 6 11.51 -12.54 -14.87
CA LEU A 6 11.16 -13.20 -13.61
C LEU A 6 11.03 -12.20 -12.46
N LEU A 7 11.89 -11.20 -12.37
CA LEU A 7 11.80 -10.15 -11.34
C LEU A 7 10.46 -9.41 -11.41
N PHE A 8 10.09 -8.90 -12.59
CA PHE A 8 8.83 -8.20 -12.77
C PHE A 8 7.62 -9.11 -12.54
N ALA A 9 7.66 -10.36 -13.01
CA ALA A 9 6.57 -11.30 -12.83
C ALA A 9 6.39 -11.71 -11.36
N THR A 10 7.46 -12.05 -10.66
CA THR A 10 7.39 -12.43 -9.24
C THR A 10 6.93 -11.27 -8.37
N MET A 11 7.43 -10.08 -8.61
CA MET A 11 6.96 -8.88 -7.91
C MET A 11 5.48 -8.60 -8.19
N ALA A 12 5.03 -8.72 -9.43
CA ALA A 12 3.62 -8.55 -9.79
C ALA A 12 2.72 -9.52 -9.00
N VAL A 13 3.08 -10.80 -8.97
CA VAL A 13 2.31 -11.83 -8.24
C VAL A 13 2.30 -11.55 -6.75
N THR A 14 3.46 -11.21 -6.17
CA THR A 14 3.61 -10.92 -4.74
C THR A 14 2.77 -9.71 -4.33
N ILE A 15 2.88 -8.60 -5.08
CA ILE A 15 2.10 -7.39 -4.81
C ILE A 15 0.60 -7.66 -4.97
N TYR A 16 0.19 -8.38 -6.00
CA TYR A 16 -1.21 -8.72 -6.23
C TYR A 16 -1.80 -9.56 -5.09
N TRP A 17 -1.04 -10.54 -4.60
CA TRP A 17 -1.47 -11.35 -3.47
C TRP A 17 -1.53 -10.53 -2.18
N TYR A 18 -0.51 -9.69 -1.93
CA TYR A 18 -0.45 -8.84 -0.74
C TYR A 18 -1.50 -7.73 -0.76
N SER A 19 -1.81 -7.18 -1.94
CA SER A 19 -2.82 -6.12 -2.09
C SER A 19 -4.20 -6.52 -1.57
N ARG A 20 -4.56 -7.79 -1.69
CA ARG A 20 -5.84 -8.31 -1.19
C ARG A 20 -6.01 -8.21 0.32
N LYS A 21 -4.89 -8.04 1.05
CA LYS A 21 -4.86 -7.86 2.50
C LYS A 21 -4.80 -6.38 2.91
N GLN A 22 -4.88 -5.47 1.96
CA GLN A 22 -4.79 -4.02 2.18
C GLN A 22 -6.19 -3.39 2.20
N PRO A 23 -6.38 -2.23 2.90
CA PRO A 23 -7.66 -1.53 2.94
C PRO A 23 -8.09 -0.99 1.56
N PHE A 24 -7.12 -0.66 0.68
CA PHE A 24 -7.37 -0.16 -0.67
C PHE A 24 -6.64 -1.01 -1.72
N PRO A 25 -7.10 -2.24 -1.98
CA PRO A 25 -6.40 -3.21 -2.84
C PRO A 25 -6.24 -2.74 -4.29
N GLU A 26 -7.06 -1.80 -4.73
CA GLU A 26 -7.06 -1.34 -6.12
C GLU A 26 -5.79 -0.59 -6.51
N ILE A 27 -5.14 0.11 -5.57
CA ILE A 27 -3.93 0.90 -5.84
C ILE A 27 -2.76 -0.04 -6.12
N SER A 28 -2.44 -0.89 -5.16
CA SER A 28 -1.36 -1.88 -5.29
C SER A 28 -1.67 -2.91 -6.37
N GLY A 29 -2.95 -3.30 -6.54
CA GLY A 29 -3.38 -4.21 -7.59
C GLY A 29 -3.14 -3.67 -9.00
N ARG A 30 -3.39 -2.37 -9.25
CA ARG A 30 -3.08 -1.72 -10.54
C ARG A 30 -1.57 -1.69 -10.79
N PHE A 31 -0.77 -1.41 -9.78
CA PHE A 31 0.68 -1.45 -9.90
C PHE A 31 1.17 -2.86 -10.25
N ALA A 32 0.64 -3.89 -9.60
CA ALA A 32 0.92 -5.28 -9.91
C ALA A 32 0.62 -5.63 -11.38
N LEU A 33 -0.53 -5.18 -11.91
CA LEU A 33 -0.89 -5.38 -13.31
C LEU A 33 0.08 -4.68 -14.28
N ILE A 34 0.53 -3.48 -13.96
CA ILE A 34 1.55 -2.77 -14.76
C ILE A 34 2.85 -3.59 -14.81
N LEU A 35 3.32 -4.11 -13.68
CA LEU A 35 4.53 -4.94 -13.63
C LEU A 35 4.38 -6.25 -14.43
N LEU A 36 3.21 -6.88 -14.33
CA LEU A 36 2.92 -8.09 -15.12
C LEU A 36 2.93 -7.78 -16.62
N PHE A 37 2.32 -6.67 -17.04
CA PHE A 37 2.33 -6.22 -18.42
C PHE A 37 3.75 -5.95 -18.93
N ILE A 38 4.58 -5.30 -18.13
CA ILE A 38 6.00 -5.08 -18.44
C ILE A 38 6.73 -6.42 -18.61
N SER A 39 6.50 -7.39 -17.72
CA SER A 39 7.09 -8.72 -17.82
C SER A 39 6.72 -9.40 -19.14
N ILE A 40 5.46 -9.30 -19.56
CA ILE A 40 4.99 -9.85 -20.84
C ILE A 40 5.66 -9.15 -22.03
N ILE A 41 5.77 -7.81 -22.01
CA ILE A 41 6.46 -7.06 -23.06
C ILE A 41 7.94 -7.48 -23.17
N LEU A 42 8.64 -7.60 -22.06
CA LEU A 42 10.03 -8.05 -22.03
C LEU A 42 10.16 -9.48 -22.57
N TRP A 43 9.21 -10.37 -22.24
CA TRP A 43 9.17 -11.73 -22.79
C TRP A 43 8.94 -11.73 -24.31
N LEU A 44 8.01 -10.93 -24.82
CA LEU A 44 7.78 -10.78 -26.25
C LEU A 44 9.02 -10.21 -26.95
N ALA A 45 9.70 -9.23 -26.34
CA ALA A 45 10.91 -8.65 -26.89
C ALA A 45 12.07 -9.67 -27.00
N THR A 46 12.18 -10.63 -26.07
CA THR A 46 13.19 -11.70 -26.16
C THR A 46 12.94 -12.69 -27.30
N ASN A 47 11.68 -12.82 -27.72
CA ASN A 47 11.27 -13.73 -28.80
C ASN A 47 11.14 -13.03 -30.17
N ALA A 48 11.39 -11.73 -30.23
CA ALA A 48 11.33 -10.97 -31.47
C ALA A 48 12.48 -11.33 -32.43
N PRO A 49 12.23 -11.46 -33.74
CA PRO A 49 13.26 -11.89 -34.70
C PRO A 49 14.38 -10.86 -34.94
N ARG A 50 14.25 -9.65 -34.40
CA ARG A 50 15.27 -8.60 -34.50
C ARG A 50 16.20 -8.72 -33.29
N GLY A 51 17.41 -9.27 -33.54
CA GLY A 51 18.49 -9.30 -32.54
C GLY A 51 19.06 -7.89 -32.28
N GLY A 52 19.52 -7.65 -31.05
CA GLY A 52 20.25 -6.41 -30.71
C GLY A 52 19.47 -5.45 -29.81
N GLY A 53 18.65 -5.97 -28.89
CA GLY A 53 18.12 -5.15 -27.79
C GLY A 53 19.25 -4.65 -26.88
N ASN A 54 19.19 -3.41 -26.45
CA ASN A 54 20.09 -2.88 -25.42
C ASN A 54 19.91 -3.69 -24.13
N ASP A 55 20.94 -4.39 -23.67
CA ASP A 55 20.88 -5.24 -22.46
C ASP A 55 20.57 -4.45 -21.19
N LEU A 56 20.80 -3.14 -21.22
CA LEU A 56 20.47 -2.22 -20.12
C LEU A 56 19.03 -1.70 -20.15
N PHE A 57 18.29 -1.93 -21.24
CA PHE A 57 16.91 -1.44 -21.37
C PHE A 57 16.00 -1.85 -20.20
N PRO A 58 16.02 -3.12 -19.72
CA PRO A 58 15.22 -3.51 -18.56
C PRO A 58 15.64 -2.80 -17.26
N ALA A 59 16.94 -2.47 -17.10
CA ALA A 59 17.42 -1.73 -15.94
C ALA A 59 16.92 -0.28 -15.94
N TYR A 60 16.93 0.39 -17.10
CA TYR A 60 16.32 1.71 -17.25
C TYR A 60 14.82 1.66 -16.94
N LEU A 61 14.13 0.66 -17.47
CA LEU A 61 12.69 0.48 -17.23
C LEU A 61 12.39 0.25 -15.75
N ALA A 62 13.17 -0.59 -15.07
CA ALA A 62 13.04 -0.83 -13.64
C ALA A 62 13.30 0.45 -12.82
N SER A 63 14.32 1.23 -13.18
CA SER A 63 14.62 2.50 -12.49
C SER A 63 13.50 3.53 -12.69
N ILE A 64 12.98 3.69 -13.90
CA ILE A 64 11.93 4.68 -14.19
C ILE A 64 10.61 4.28 -13.51
N VAL A 65 10.18 3.04 -13.72
CA VAL A 65 8.92 2.53 -13.15
C VAL A 65 9.02 2.47 -11.63
N GLY A 66 10.14 1.95 -11.10
CA GLY A 66 10.38 1.88 -9.67
C GLY A 66 10.44 3.27 -9.01
N GLY A 67 11.20 4.20 -9.57
CA GLY A 67 11.30 5.57 -9.06
C GLY A 67 9.96 6.32 -9.09
N SER A 68 9.20 6.17 -10.18
CA SER A 68 7.83 6.73 -10.26
C SER A 68 6.89 6.12 -9.21
N ALA A 69 7.01 4.80 -8.99
CA ALA A 69 6.23 4.09 -7.97
C ALA A 69 6.62 4.52 -6.54
N VAL A 70 7.90 4.78 -6.27
CA VAL A 70 8.37 5.34 -4.98
C VAL A 70 7.71 6.69 -4.72
N ILE A 71 7.78 7.62 -5.67
CA ILE A 71 7.18 8.96 -5.52
C ILE A 71 5.67 8.84 -5.26
N TYR A 72 4.98 8.09 -6.11
CA TYR A 72 3.53 7.89 -5.97
C TYR A 72 3.16 7.20 -4.66
N GLY A 73 3.86 6.12 -4.31
CA GLY A 73 3.62 5.34 -3.11
C GLY A 73 3.91 6.13 -1.82
N VAL A 74 4.98 6.94 -1.80
CA VAL A 74 5.27 7.83 -0.66
C VAL A 74 4.17 8.87 -0.46
N ILE A 75 3.64 9.45 -1.54
CA ILE A 75 2.49 10.36 -1.44
C ILE A 75 1.28 9.63 -0.87
N LYS A 76 0.98 8.43 -1.37
CA LYS A 76 -0.14 7.61 -0.90
C LYS A 76 0.01 7.18 0.56
N MET A 77 1.21 6.84 0.97
CA MET A 77 1.52 6.43 2.33
C MET A 77 1.52 7.60 3.34
N SER A 78 2.06 8.76 2.95
CA SER A 78 2.32 9.85 3.89
C SER A 78 1.25 10.94 3.89
N VAL A 79 0.60 11.21 2.75
CA VAL A 79 -0.38 12.28 2.61
C VAL A 79 -1.81 11.77 2.71
N THR A 80 -2.13 10.70 1.99
CA THR A 80 -3.51 10.20 1.94
C THR A 80 -3.75 8.98 2.83
N ASN A 81 -2.70 8.31 3.28
CA ASN A 81 -2.78 7.06 4.06
C ASN A 81 -3.64 5.97 3.39
N ASP A 82 -3.60 5.88 2.05
CA ASP A 82 -4.43 4.93 1.30
C ASP A 82 -3.68 3.65 0.92
N ASP A 83 -2.35 3.69 0.82
CA ASP A 83 -1.53 2.54 0.42
C ASP A 83 -0.13 2.60 1.04
N VAL A 84 0.39 1.46 1.44
CA VAL A 84 1.74 1.35 2.04
C VAL A 84 2.66 0.40 1.26
N VAL A 85 2.17 -0.23 0.21
CA VAL A 85 2.84 -1.34 -0.50
C VAL A 85 3.59 -0.86 -1.73
N VAL A 86 3.02 0.10 -2.48
CA VAL A 86 3.60 0.56 -3.75
C VAL A 86 5.00 1.15 -3.56
N ALA A 87 5.23 1.93 -2.49
CA ALA A 87 6.53 2.55 -2.24
C ALA A 87 7.66 1.53 -2.03
N PRO A 88 7.57 0.56 -1.09
CA PRO A 88 8.66 -0.40 -0.87
C PRO A 88 8.89 -1.32 -2.08
N PHE A 89 7.86 -1.79 -2.76
CA PHE A 89 8.08 -2.62 -3.95
C PHE A 89 8.60 -1.81 -5.15
N GLY A 90 8.16 -0.55 -5.28
CA GLY A 90 8.75 0.38 -6.25
C GLY A 90 10.23 0.66 -5.96
N GLY A 91 10.57 0.81 -4.68
CA GLY A 91 11.94 1.05 -4.22
C GLY A 91 12.87 -0.14 -4.51
N ILE A 92 12.42 -1.38 -4.32
CA ILE A 92 13.19 -2.58 -4.73
C ILE A 92 13.54 -2.50 -6.22
N LEU A 93 12.56 -2.21 -7.08
CA LEU A 93 12.81 -2.08 -8.53
C LEU A 93 13.76 -0.93 -8.84
N PHE A 94 13.57 0.22 -8.18
CA PHE A 94 14.39 1.40 -8.36
C PHE A 94 15.85 1.14 -7.94
N CYS A 95 16.05 0.49 -6.79
CA CYS A 95 17.39 0.10 -6.32
C CYS A 95 18.07 -0.87 -7.29
N ILE A 96 17.41 -1.97 -7.66
CA ILE A 96 18.00 -2.98 -8.55
C ILE A 96 18.32 -2.37 -9.90
N GLY A 97 17.40 -1.62 -10.51
CA GLY A 97 17.61 -0.96 -11.79
C GLY A 97 18.75 0.05 -11.74
N SER A 98 18.73 0.97 -10.78
CA SER A 98 19.73 2.03 -10.65
C SER A 98 21.12 1.49 -10.30
N ILE A 99 21.22 0.51 -9.40
CA ILE A 99 22.52 -0.11 -9.07
C ILE A 99 23.08 -0.86 -10.29
N THR A 100 22.24 -1.53 -11.07
CA THR A 100 22.69 -2.17 -12.33
C THR A 100 23.27 -1.14 -13.29
N LEU A 101 22.61 0.01 -13.47
CA LEU A 101 23.12 1.08 -14.34
C LEU A 101 24.41 1.71 -13.83
N LEU A 102 24.56 1.89 -12.51
CA LEU A 102 25.78 2.40 -11.90
C LEU A 102 26.94 1.40 -12.03
N SER A 103 26.67 0.11 -11.84
CA SER A 103 27.67 -0.95 -11.93
C SER A 103 28.24 -1.12 -13.35
N GLU A 104 27.42 -0.90 -14.37
CA GLU A 104 27.87 -0.98 -15.76
C GLU A 104 28.91 0.10 -16.10
N ARG A 105 28.79 1.27 -15.51
CA ARG A 105 29.74 2.37 -15.70
C ARG A 105 30.98 2.27 -14.83
N TRP A 106 30.97 1.41 -13.81
CA TRP A 106 32.00 1.37 -12.78
C TRP A 106 33.42 1.16 -13.31
N SER A 107 33.61 0.25 -14.25
CA SER A 107 34.92 -0.10 -14.79
C SER A 107 35.57 0.98 -15.68
N GLY A 108 34.76 1.87 -16.23
CA GLY A 108 35.23 2.99 -17.06
C GLY A 108 35.21 4.35 -16.35
N ALA A 109 34.76 4.38 -15.11
CA ALA A 109 34.62 5.59 -14.31
C ALA A 109 35.94 6.00 -13.64
N ASP A 110 36.17 7.30 -13.49
CA ASP A 110 37.26 7.81 -12.67
C ASP A 110 36.97 7.63 -11.16
N GLN A 111 37.96 7.93 -10.32
CA GLN A 111 37.83 7.76 -8.87
C GLN A 111 36.69 8.59 -8.26
N VAL A 112 36.45 9.80 -8.77
CA VAL A 112 35.39 10.68 -8.27
C VAL A 112 34.03 10.14 -8.64
N GLU A 113 33.86 9.66 -9.87
CA GLU A 113 32.63 9.03 -10.36
C GLU A 113 32.33 7.73 -9.62
N GLN A 114 33.36 6.91 -9.29
CA GLN A 114 33.21 5.69 -8.50
C GLN A 114 32.73 6.01 -7.08
N ILE A 115 33.35 7.02 -6.41
CA ILE A 115 32.91 7.45 -5.09
C ILE A 115 31.47 7.98 -5.14
N GLY A 116 31.14 8.82 -6.13
CA GLY A 116 29.79 9.32 -6.31
C GLY A 116 28.75 8.22 -6.53
N SER A 117 29.07 7.24 -7.36
CA SER A 117 28.22 6.07 -7.62
C SER A 117 28.02 5.21 -6.38
N PHE A 118 29.07 5.03 -5.56
CA PHE A 118 28.98 4.29 -4.31
C PHE A 118 28.08 5.01 -3.29
N ILE A 119 28.25 6.33 -3.14
CA ILE A 119 27.41 7.15 -2.24
C ILE A 119 25.95 7.07 -2.70
N LEU A 120 25.68 7.22 -3.99
CA LEU A 120 24.32 7.15 -4.53
C LEU A 120 23.70 5.78 -4.31
N ALA A 121 24.40 4.69 -4.63
CA ALA A 121 23.92 3.33 -4.40
C ALA A 121 23.61 3.08 -2.92
N SER A 122 24.50 3.52 -2.01
CA SER A 122 24.30 3.39 -0.58
C SER A 122 23.07 4.16 -0.10
N THR A 123 22.86 5.37 -0.61
CA THR A 123 21.69 6.19 -0.29
C THR A 123 20.40 5.51 -0.75
N LEU A 124 20.39 4.92 -1.94
CA LEU A 124 19.23 4.18 -2.45
C LEU A 124 18.89 2.97 -1.57
N VAL A 125 19.90 2.21 -1.14
CA VAL A 125 19.71 1.05 -0.24
C VAL A 125 19.15 1.49 1.11
N ILE A 126 19.68 2.58 1.70
CA ILE A 126 19.19 3.10 2.98
C ILE A 126 17.74 3.58 2.85
N LEU A 127 17.41 4.29 1.76
CA LEU A 127 16.04 4.70 1.48
C LEU A 127 15.11 3.48 1.37
N GLU A 128 15.54 2.45 0.66
CA GLU A 128 14.74 1.23 0.49
C GLU A 128 14.51 0.50 1.82
N ILE A 129 15.54 0.38 2.66
CA ILE A 129 15.40 -0.19 4.01
C ILE A 129 14.33 0.58 4.80
N TYR A 130 14.35 1.92 4.73
CA TYR A 130 13.34 2.76 5.37
C TYR A 130 11.93 2.49 4.81
N LEU A 131 11.77 2.40 3.48
CA LEU A 131 10.47 2.15 2.84
C LEU A 131 9.91 0.77 3.20
N ILE A 132 10.77 -0.27 3.23
CA ILE A 132 10.39 -1.61 3.66
C ILE A 132 9.94 -1.59 5.12
N PHE A 133 10.73 -0.98 6.00
CA PHE A 133 10.40 -0.88 7.41
C PHE A 133 9.05 -0.17 7.62
N ARG A 134 8.88 1.01 7.01
CA ARG A 134 7.66 1.82 7.14
C ARG A 134 6.43 1.16 6.51
N GLY A 135 6.59 0.55 5.32
CA GLY A 135 5.47 -0.01 4.56
C GLY A 135 5.10 -1.44 4.93
N LEU A 136 6.09 -2.32 5.20
CA LEU A 136 5.85 -3.74 5.39
C LEU A 136 5.93 -4.18 6.85
N ILE A 137 6.78 -3.53 7.68
CA ILE A 137 6.93 -3.89 9.10
C ILE A 137 5.95 -3.12 9.97
N ILE A 138 5.93 -1.78 9.89
CA ILE A 138 4.94 -0.95 10.58
C ILE A 138 3.55 -1.20 9.96
N GLY A 139 3.48 -1.26 8.63
CA GLY A 139 2.27 -1.61 7.90
C GLY A 139 1.22 -0.51 7.84
N VAL A 140 -0.03 -0.93 7.72
CA VAL A 140 -1.19 -0.06 7.51
C VAL A 140 -1.64 0.56 8.83
N GLN A 141 -1.77 1.87 8.85
CA GLN A 141 -2.29 2.61 10.01
C GLN A 141 -3.80 2.39 10.19
N GLY A 142 -4.27 2.47 11.44
CA GLY A 142 -5.68 2.33 11.81
C GLY A 142 -6.60 3.26 11.03
N ILE A 143 -6.16 4.50 10.76
CA ILE A 143 -6.94 5.47 9.97
C ILE A 143 -7.25 4.99 8.55
N SER A 144 -6.34 4.27 7.89
CA SER A 144 -6.58 3.71 6.56
C SER A 144 -7.68 2.64 6.58
N TRP A 145 -7.69 1.80 7.62
CA TRP A 145 -8.71 0.81 7.83
C TRP A 145 -10.06 1.45 8.14
N SER A 146 -10.09 2.48 8.98
CA SER A 146 -11.31 3.23 9.31
C SER A 146 -11.93 3.89 8.08
N LYS A 147 -11.12 4.57 7.25
CA LYS A 147 -11.56 5.11 5.94
C LYS A 147 -12.14 4.03 5.03
N SER A 148 -11.46 2.89 4.97
CA SER A 148 -11.93 1.78 4.15
C SER A 148 -13.23 1.18 4.70
N GLY A 149 -13.40 1.08 6.02
CA GLY A 149 -14.64 0.67 6.66
C GLY A 149 -15.82 1.55 6.22
N LEU A 150 -15.66 2.88 6.27
CA LEU A 150 -16.67 3.82 5.79
C LEU A 150 -17.01 3.61 4.31
N ARG A 151 -15.99 3.40 3.47
CA ARG A 151 -16.17 3.09 2.05
C ARG A 151 -16.94 1.77 1.85
N GLN A 152 -16.73 0.77 2.68
CA GLN A 152 -17.48 -0.48 2.57
C GLN A 152 -18.94 -0.31 2.99
N ILE A 153 -19.24 0.49 4.02
CA ILE A 153 -20.62 0.86 4.36
C ILE A 153 -21.31 1.50 3.15
N SER A 154 -20.67 2.50 2.52
CA SER A 154 -21.24 3.19 1.36
C SER A 154 -21.50 2.27 0.15
N ARG A 155 -20.87 1.11 0.09
CA ARG A 155 -21.06 0.06 -0.92
C ARG A 155 -22.04 -1.03 -0.50
N GLY A 156 -22.58 -0.96 0.72
CA GLY A 156 -23.43 -1.98 1.29
C GLY A 156 -22.70 -3.28 1.67
N LEU A 157 -21.37 -3.27 1.74
CA LEU A 157 -20.55 -4.43 2.09
C LEU A 157 -20.25 -4.42 3.60
N ILE A 158 -21.16 -4.94 4.38
CA ILE A 158 -21.07 -4.91 5.86
C ILE A 158 -20.23 -6.07 6.37
N HIS A 159 -20.51 -7.30 5.90
CA HIS A 159 -19.91 -8.55 6.39
C HIS A 159 -18.79 -9.10 5.52
N GLY A 160 -18.08 -10.10 6.05
CA GLY A 160 -16.98 -10.82 5.39
C GLY A 160 -15.61 -10.17 5.62
N ASP A 161 -14.54 -10.82 5.17
CA ASP A 161 -13.15 -10.41 5.42
C ASP A 161 -12.80 -9.00 4.90
N ASN A 162 -13.51 -8.56 3.87
CA ASN A 162 -13.38 -7.23 3.26
C ASN A 162 -14.60 -6.35 3.55
N GLY A 163 -15.45 -6.72 4.51
CA GLY A 163 -16.61 -5.94 4.93
C GLY A 163 -16.26 -4.81 5.90
N ALA A 164 -17.21 -3.92 6.13
CA ALA A 164 -17.04 -2.76 7.01
C ALA A 164 -16.65 -3.18 8.43
N ILE A 165 -17.33 -4.20 8.99
CA ILE A 165 -17.05 -4.71 10.35
C ILE A 165 -15.57 -5.10 10.46
N SER A 166 -15.09 -6.00 9.59
CA SER A 166 -13.69 -6.44 9.61
C SER A 166 -12.69 -5.29 9.46
N HIS A 167 -13.02 -4.26 8.68
CA HIS A 167 -12.16 -3.10 8.51
C HIS A 167 -12.12 -2.21 9.76
N PHE A 168 -13.25 -1.99 10.44
CA PHE A 168 -13.26 -1.26 11.69
C PHE A 168 -12.57 -2.03 12.83
N GLU A 169 -12.68 -3.35 12.87
CA GLU A 169 -11.94 -4.18 13.83
C GLU A 169 -10.42 -4.10 13.61
N LYS A 170 -9.96 -4.02 12.35
CA LYS A 170 -8.54 -3.85 12.00
C LYS A 170 -8.04 -2.42 12.20
N SER A 171 -8.90 -1.44 12.41
CA SER A 171 -8.54 -0.04 12.53
C SER A 171 -8.08 0.37 13.94
N TRP A 172 -8.10 -0.54 14.91
CA TRP A 172 -7.67 -0.23 16.27
C TRP A 172 -6.19 0.12 16.30
N ASP A 173 -5.89 1.22 16.97
CA ASP A 173 -4.57 1.80 17.05
C ASP A 173 -4.18 2.03 18.51
N MET A 174 -2.96 1.64 18.89
CA MET A 174 -2.48 1.81 20.26
C MET A 174 -2.00 3.25 20.54
N GLU A 175 -1.58 3.97 19.49
CA GLU A 175 -1.06 5.34 19.62
C GLU A 175 -2.18 6.38 19.51
N HIS A 176 -3.22 6.11 18.72
CA HIS A 176 -4.27 7.07 18.39
C HIS A 176 -5.63 6.61 18.89
N GLN A 177 -5.90 6.78 20.19
CA GLN A 177 -7.16 6.34 20.83
C GLN A 177 -8.42 6.93 20.18
N TRP A 178 -8.35 8.10 19.58
CA TRP A 178 -9.47 8.69 18.83
C TRP A 178 -9.94 7.84 17.65
N ILE A 179 -9.02 7.08 17.00
CA ILE A 179 -9.38 6.13 15.93
C ILE A 179 -10.20 4.98 16.53
N ASN A 180 -9.87 4.53 17.72
CA ASN A 180 -10.60 3.48 18.42
C ASN A 180 -12.03 3.94 18.77
N ALA A 181 -12.18 5.18 19.23
CA ALA A 181 -13.50 5.76 19.49
C ALA A 181 -14.36 5.78 18.22
N MET A 182 -13.80 6.27 17.10
CA MET A 182 -14.48 6.28 15.81
C MET A 182 -14.88 4.86 15.35
N SER A 183 -14.01 3.87 15.57
CA SER A 183 -14.25 2.49 15.14
C SER A 183 -15.33 1.82 15.98
N HIS A 184 -15.30 1.99 17.31
CA HIS A 184 -16.34 1.48 18.19
C HIS A 184 -17.70 2.14 17.94
N ALA A 185 -17.72 3.44 17.66
CA ALA A 185 -18.95 4.14 17.29
C ALA A 185 -19.54 3.60 15.98
N ALA A 186 -18.68 3.38 14.95
CA ALA A 186 -19.11 2.81 13.69
C ALA A 186 -19.69 1.40 13.84
N LEU A 187 -19.00 0.53 14.60
CA LEU A 187 -19.48 -0.83 14.87
C LEU A 187 -20.79 -0.83 15.66
N ALA A 188 -20.93 0.04 16.67
CA ALA A 188 -22.18 0.18 17.41
C ALA A 188 -23.35 0.58 16.48
N LEU A 189 -23.14 1.50 15.55
CA LEU A 189 -24.17 1.92 14.58
C LEU A 189 -24.49 0.81 13.56
N ILE A 190 -23.51 0.04 13.13
CA ILE A 190 -23.75 -1.11 12.24
C ILE A 190 -24.62 -2.14 12.94
N TYR A 191 -24.29 -2.52 14.19
CA TYR A 191 -25.05 -3.49 14.95
C TYR A 191 -26.43 -2.97 15.40
N GLU A 192 -26.58 -1.65 15.56
CA GLU A 192 -27.89 -1.00 15.73
C GLU A 192 -28.79 -1.24 14.50
N LYS A 193 -28.25 -1.03 13.29
CA LYS A 193 -28.97 -1.30 12.02
C LYS A 193 -29.37 -2.77 11.88
N GLU A 194 -28.56 -3.67 12.38
CA GLU A 194 -28.80 -5.12 12.33
C GLU A 194 -29.70 -5.64 13.46
N ASN A 195 -30.14 -4.78 14.36
CA ASN A 195 -30.88 -5.15 15.57
C ASN A 195 -30.13 -6.17 16.45
N ASN A 196 -28.79 -6.16 16.41
CA ASN A 196 -27.94 -6.99 17.25
C ASN A 196 -27.54 -6.21 18.52
N GLU A 197 -28.43 -6.19 19.49
CA GLU A 197 -28.26 -5.40 20.72
C GLU A 197 -27.05 -5.86 21.55
N THR A 198 -26.71 -7.15 21.52
CA THR A 198 -25.57 -7.69 22.28
C THR A 198 -24.27 -7.11 21.80
N SER A 199 -23.98 -7.21 20.49
CA SER A 199 -22.76 -6.68 19.90
C SER A 199 -22.74 -5.15 19.95
N ARG A 200 -23.89 -4.50 19.76
CA ARG A 200 -24.02 -3.05 19.90
C ARG A 200 -23.56 -2.58 21.28
N MET A 201 -24.09 -3.20 22.34
CA MET A 201 -23.76 -2.84 23.72
C MET A 201 -22.28 -3.10 24.05
N GLU A 202 -21.68 -4.16 23.51
CA GLU A 202 -20.26 -4.42 23.68
C GLU A 202 -19.42 -3.23 23.18
N HIS A 203 -19.69 -2.75 21.97
CA HIS A 203 -18.96 -1.61 21.41
C HIS A 203 -19.29 -0.28 22.09
N VAL A 204 -20.53 -0.07 22.52
CA VAL A 204 -20.90 1.11 23.33
C VAL A 204 -20.13 1.14 24.65
N VAL A 205 -20.02 0.02 25.36
CA VAL A 205 -19.24 -0.06 26.60
C VAL A 205 -17.76 0.25 26.38
N GLN A 206 -17.17 -0.20 25.27
CA GLN A 206 -15.79 0.15 24.95
C GLN A 206 -15.65 1.63 24.56
N LEU A 207 -16.61 2.17 23.81
CA LEU A 207 -16.66 3.58 23.46
C LEU A 207 -16.73 4.47 24.71
N GLU A 208 -17.55 4.13 25.68
CA GLU A 208 -17.68 4.87 26.94
C GLU A 208 -16.36 4.93 27.74
N LYS A 209 -15.54 3.86 27.69
CA LYS A 209 -14.23 3.83 28.36
C LYS A 209 -13.22 4.82 27.75
N ILE A 210 -13.40 5.21 26.52
CA ILE A 210 -12.47 6.09 25.77
C ILE A 210 -13.06 7.47 25.48
N GLY A 211 -14.09 7.86 26.23
CA GLY A 211 -14.68 9.20 26.19
C GLY A 211 -16.08 9.29 25.61
N GLY A 212 -16.70 8.13 25.30
CA GLY A 212 -18.08 8.05 24.82
C GLY A 212 -18.29 8.69 23.45
N TRP A 213 -19.54 8.93 23.13
CA TRP A 213 -19.92 9.58 21.86
C TRP A 213 -19.34 10.98 21.68
N GLY A 214 -19.03 11.69 22.78
CA GLY A 214 -18.38 13.00 22.74
C GLY A 214 -16.93 12.99 22.27
N ALA A 215 -16.28 11.83 22.24
CA ALA A 215 -14.93 11.66 21.70
C ALA A 215 -14.89 11.42 20.18
N VAL A 216 -16.07 11.29 19.55
CA VAL A 216 -16.20 11.01 18.12
C VAL A 216 -16.71 12.25 17.41
N ASP A 217 -16.09 12.55 16.24
CA ASP A 217 -16.54 13.65 15.39
C ASP A 217 -17.99 13.43 14.94
N GLU A 218 -18.84 14.45 15.12
CA GLU A 218 -20.26 14.40 14.77
C GLU A 218 -20.48 14.16 13.28
N ALA A 219 -19.68 14.81 12.43
CA ALA A 219 -19.77 14.62 10.97
C ALA A 219 -19.44 13.17 10.55
N TRP A 220 -18.57 12.48 11.31
CA TRP A 220 -18.28 11.06 11.10
C TRP A 220 -19.51 10.20 11.43
N THR A 221 -20.12 10.38 12.59
CA THR A 221 -21.29 9.61 13.00
C THR A 221 -22.50 9.86 12.11
N GLU A 222 -22.75 11.10 11.72
CA GLU A 222 -23.80 11.46 10.77
C GLU A 222 -23.58 10.81 9.40
N THR A 223 -22.33 10.80 8.91
CA THR A 223 -21.99 10.14 7.65
C THR A 223 -22.32 8.65 7.68
N ILE A 224 -21.98 7.98 8.78
CA ILE A 224 -22.27 6.55 8.94
C ILE A 224 -23.78 6.32 9.05
N ARG A 225 -24.49 7.09 9.89
CA ARG A 225 -25.97 7.00 10.02
C ARG A 225 -26.66 7.15 8.69
N LYS A 226 -26.25 8.16 7.89
CA LYS A 226 -26.79 8.40 6.55
C LYS A 226 -26.59 7.19 5.62
N HIS A 227 -25.41 6.56 5.63
CA HIS A 227 -25.12 5.41 4.75
C HIS A 227 -25.79 4.12 5.23
N LEU A 228 -26.14 4.04 6.52
CA LEU A 228 -26.87 2.92 7.10
C LEU A 228 -28.39 3.12 7.11
N ASP A 229 -28.91 4.26 6.59
CA ASP A 229 -30.31 4.64 6.67
C ASP A 229 -30.86 4.63 8.10
N LEU A 230 -30.05 5.04 9.06
CA LEU A 230 -30.45 5.26 10.45
C LEU A 230 -30.91 6.69 10.60
N SER A 231 -32.22 6.91 10.61
CA SER A 231 -32.87 8.23 10.82
C SER A 231 -32.82 8.65 12.29
#